data_e5fcb0fb0532d9e16857a5654ed9dd0e
#
_entry.id   e5fcb0fb0532d9e16857a5654ed9dd0e
#
_cell.length_a   1.000
_cell.length_b   1.000
_cell.length_c   1.000
_cell.angle_alpha   90.00
_cell.angle_beta   90.00
_cell.angle_gamma   90.00
#
_symmetry.space_group_name_H-M   'P 1'
#
loop_
_entity.id
_entity.type
_entity.pdbx_description
1 polymer ?
#
loop_
_entity_poly.entity_id
_entity_poly.type
_entity_poly.pdbx_seq_one_letter_code
_entity_poly.pdbx_strand_id
1 'polypeptide(L)'
;MNAKRAIGMVCVMIAAVLALSGCFKINMDIKVNSEKSVDYDVVYAIQKAVLGDKSFDEFMQSNGSSSEEMGVPEGATVVDYEDDEYKGKRITAKGLEPAKISAASDADSPFELRRDGDFYILTMGGVTGADSSDPATAGMAKSIFDEATVKISFPGTVVEAQGAKIDGNTATFDMLAMTEGTVQVKAESNAGFAFPMWLLWVLIVVLEVAAALILLFVLLRRKQAAQPAAALAGAGMQPGYPQSGHDVQPPAPDAGHGGQVPPVPPMPDRPPA
;
A
#
# COMPACT_ATOMS: atom_id res chain seq x y z
N MET A 1 -57.89 -19.20 -8.74
CA MET A 1 -56.98 -18.06 -8.59
C MET A 1 -56.19 -17.94 -9.89
N ASN A 2 -56.24 -16.80 -10.55
CA ASN A 2 -55.63 -16.63 -11.88
C ASN A 2 -54.10 -16.65 -11.73
N ALA A 3 -53.42 -17.51 -12.46
CA ALA A 3 -51.94 -17.65 -12.45
C ALA A 3 -51.18 -16.30 -12.55
N LYS A 4 -51.74 -15.34 -13.31
CA LYS A 4 -51.18 -13.97 -13.41
C LYS A 4 -51.18 -13.19 -12.09
N ARG A 5 -52.20 -13.39 -11.21
CA ARG A 5 -52.27 -12.78 -9.87
C ARG A 5 -51.29 -13.45 -8.91
N ALA A 6 -51.12 -14.77 -9.02
CA ALA A 6 -50.14 -15.50 -8.21
C ALA A 6 -48.70 -15.11 -8.55
N ILE A 7 -48.38 -14.96 -9.85
CA ILE A 7 -47.06 -14.51 -10.30
C ILE A 7 -46.80 -13.08 -9.82
N GLY A 8 -47.79 -12.17 -9.94
CA GLY A 8 -47.67 -10.80 -9.46
C GLY A 8 -47.41 -10.72 -7.94
N MET A 9 -48.10 -11.57 -7.14
CA MET A 9 -47.92 -11.61 -5.70
C MET A 9 -46.54 -12.19 -5.30
N VAL A 10 -46.04 -13.17 -6.04
CA VAL A 10 -44.70 -13.74 -5.84
C VAL A 10 -43.62 -12.70 -6.23
N CYS A 11 -43.80 -11.96 -7.32
CA CYS A 11 -42.88 -10.89 -7.69
C CYS A 11 -42.84 -9.74 -6.68
N VAL A 12 -44.00 -9.38 -6.09
CA VAL A 12 -44.07 -8.36 -5.03
C VAL A 12 -43.43 -8.88 -3.74
N MET A 13 -43.64 -10.15 -3.37
CA MET A 13 -42.92 -10.73 -2.23
C MET A 13 -41.43 -10.82 -2.43
N ILE A 14 -40.97 -11.21 -3.62
CA ILE A 14 -39.54 -11.25 -3.93
C ILE A 14 -38.96 -9.83 -3.92
N ALA A 15 -39.64 -8.83 -4.48
CA ALA A 15 -39.24 -7.45 -4.42
C ALA A 15 -39.20 -6.90 -2.99
N ALA A 16 -40.16 -7.27 -2.13
CA ALA A 16 -40.17 -6.89 -0.73
C ALA A 16 -39.03 -7.55 0.08
N VAL A 17 -38.69 -8.82 -0.22
CA VAL A 17 -37.57 -9.51 0.43
C VAL A 17 -36.20 -8.92 -0.04
N LEU A 18 -36.10 -8.54 -1.30
CA LEU A 18 -34.91 -7.87 -1.84
C LEU A 18 -34.76 -6.42 -1.31
N ALA A 19 -35.87 -5.75 -0.99
CA ALA A 19 -35.86 -4.41 -0.40
C ALA A 19 -35.54 -4.39 1.10
N LEU A 20 -35.58 -5.55 1.79
CA LEU A 20 -35.24 -5.66 3.21
C LEU A 20 -33.82 -6.17 3.48
N SER A 21 -33.04 -6.46 2.46
CA SER A 21 -31.66 -6.91 2.65
C SER A 21 -30.74 -5.71 2.81
N GLY A 22 -30.26 -5.52 4.03
CA GLY A 22 -29.16 -4.63 4.36
C GLY A 22 -29.37 -3.15 4.04
N CYS A 23 -29.87 -2.38 5.02
CA CYS A 23 -30.06 -0.95 4.83
C CYS A 23 -28.88 -0.09 5.29
N PHE A 24 -27.95 -0.67 6.02
CA PHE A 24 -26.78 0.02 6.55
C PHE A 24 -25.49 -0.41 5.86
N LYS A 25 -24.60 0.57 5.68
CA LYS A 25 -23.25 0.39 5.15
C LYS A 25 -22.26 0.96 6.15
N ILE A 26 -21.27 0.14 6.53
CA ILE A 26 -20.13 0.56 7.35
C ILE A 26 -18.86 0.13 6.63
N ASN A 27 -18.04 1.11 6.22
CA ASN A 27 -16.73 0.85 5.65
C ASN A 27 -15.68 1.62 6.44
N MET A 28 -14.73 0.90 7.00
CA MET A 28 -13.63 1.45 7.76
C MET A 28 -12.32 1.14 7.03
N ASP A 29 -11.55 2.16 6.69
CA ASP A 29 -10.20 2.04 6.12
C ASP A 29 -9.20 2.68 7.09
N ILE A 30 -8.31 1.87 7.65
CA ILE A 30 -7.27 2.26 8.57
C ILE A 30 -5.94 2.04 7.90
N LYS A 31 -5.15 3.09 7.76
CA LYS A 31 -3.80 2.99 7.24
C LYS A 31 -2.78 3.31 8.32
N VAL A 32 -2.04 2.31 8.74
CA VAL A 32 -0.92 2.48 9.68
C VAL A 32 0.26 3.09 8.94
N ASN A 33 0.67 4.30 9.34
CA ASN A 33 1.85 4.96 8.79
C ASN A 33 3.08 4.72 9.68
N SER A 34 2.86 4.70 11.01
CA SER A 34 3.87 4.39 12.03
C SER A 34 3.18 4.00 13.33
N GLU A 35 3.93 3.61 14.35
CA GLU A 35 3.39 3.31 15.69
C GLU A 35 2.57 4.46 16.29
N LYS A 36 2.85 5.71 15.89
CA LYS A 36 2.22 6.93 16.43
C LYS A 36 1.30 7.64 15.44
N SER A 37 1.10 7.08 14.25
CA SER A 37 0.40 7.76 13.18
C SER A 37 -0.39 6.79 12.31
N VAL A 38 -1.70 7.01 12.26
CA VAL A 38 -2.63 6.28 11.39
C VAL A 38 -3.48 7.26 10.60
N ASP A 39 -3.83 6.91 9.37
CA ASP A 39 -4.90 7.57 8.65
C ASP A 39 -6.19 6.77 8.89
N TYR A 40 -7.27 7.48 9.14
CA TYR A 40 -8.57 6.93 9.53
C TYR A 40 -9.63 7.46 8.56
N ASP A 41 -10.39 6.55 7.97
CA ASP A 41 -11.47 6.87 7.03
C ASP A 41 -12.61 5.91 7.25
N VAL A 42 -13.75 6.41 7.74
CA VAL A 42 -14.92 5.60 8.05
C VAL A 42 -16.15 6.20 7.42
N VAL A 43 -16.93 5.35 6.76
CA VAL A 43 -18.23 5.68 6.20
C VAL A 43 -19.32 4.95 6.97
N TYR A 44 -20.26 5.70 7.48
CA TYR A 44 -21.54 5.22 8.01
C TYR A 44 -22.65 5.72 7.10
N ALA A 45 -23.39 4.85 6.47
CA ALA A 45 -24.42 5.25 5.52
C ALA A 45 -25.65 4.34 5.58
N ILE A 46 -26.77 4.88 5.14
CA ILE A 46 -28.09 4.22 5.08
C ILE A 46 -28.60 4.32 3.66
N GLN A 47 -29.26 3.27 3.18
CA GLN A 47 -29.89 3.29 1.87
C GLN A 47 -30.87 4.46 1.73
N LYS A 48 -30.78 5.21 0.65
CA LYS A 48 -31.66 6.34 0.34
C LYS A 48 -33.14 5.92 0.33
N ALA A 49 -33.43 4.70 -0.11
CA ALA A 49 -34.78 4.14 -0.12
C ALA A 49 -35.39 4.02 1.28
N VAL A 50 -34.55 3.80 2.31
CA VAL A 50 -34.97 3.70 3.72
C VAL A 50 -35.07 5.08 4.36
N LEU A 51 -34.14 6.00 4.02
CA LEU A 51 -34.16 7.38 4.52
C LEU A 51 -35.38 8.15 4.02
N GLY A 52 -35.83 7.89 2.79
CA GLY A 52 -36.83 8.71 2.14
C GLY A 52 -36.40 10.16 2.05
N ASP A 53 -37.25 11.08 2.52
CA ASP A 53 -36.95 12.51 2.52
C ASP A 53 -36.13 13.00 3.75
N LYS A 54 -35.81 12.08 4.70
CA LYS A 54 -35.06 12.41 5.91
C LYS A 54 -33.56 12.54 5.63
N SER A 55 -32.90 13.42 6.39
CA SER A 55 -31.45 13.37 6.48
C SER A 55 -30.98 12.18 7.32
N PHE A 56 -29.69 11.85 7.22
CA PHE A 56 -29.06 10.82 8.05
C PHE A 56 -29.24 11.13 9.55
N ASP A 57 -28.99 12.39 9.95
CA ASP A 57 -29.08 12.82 11.34
C ASP A 57 -30.53 12.73 11.88
N GLU A 58 -31.54 13.13 11.08
CA GLU A 58 -32.95 13.00 11.45
C GLU A 58 -33.38 11.54 11.59
N PHE A 59 -32.85 10.66 10.73
CA PHE A 59 -33.10 9.24 10.82
C PHE A 59 -32.52 8.65 12.09
N MET A 60 -31.26 8.94 12.41
CA MET A 60 -30.59 8.48 13.62
C MET A 60 -31.36 8.96 14.88
N GLN A 61 -31.71 10.24 14.94
CA GLN A 61 -32.51 10.79 16.06
C GLN A 61 -33.87 10.11 16.20
N SER A 62 -34.56 9.85 15.09
CA SER A 62 -35.88 9.18 15.15
C SER A 62 -35.82 7.74 15.66
N ASN A 63 -34.60 7.11 15.62
CA ASN A 63 -34.35 5.77 16.14
C ASN A 63 -33.62 5.78 17.50
N GLY A 64 -33.53 6.92 18.16
CA GLY A 64 -32.97 7.04 19.51
C GLY A 64 -31.44 7.06 19.59
N SER A 65 -30.78 7.29 18.46
CA SER A 65 -29.33 7.43 18.37
C SER A 65 -28.95 8.84 17.88
N SER A 66 -27.75 9.28 18.16
CA SER A 66 -27.24 10.54 17.61
C SER A 66 -26.00 10.29 16.77
N SER A 67 -25.78 11.14 15.76
CA SER A 67 -24.53 11.11 15.00
C SER A 67 -23.30 11.48 15.85
N GLU A 68 -23.50 12.10 17.02
CA GLU A 68 -22.45 12.41 17.99
C GLU A 68 -21.94 11.15 18.72
N GLU A 69 -22.75 10.09 18.78
CA GLU A 69 -22.40 8.79 19.38
C GLU A 69 -21.57 7.88 18.46
N MET A 70 -21.25 8.34 17.24
CA MET A 70 -20.47 7.55 16.27
C MET A 70 -18.98 7.42 16.61
N GLY A 71 -18.55 7.85 17.80
CA GLY A 71 -17.17 7.70 18.23
C GLY A 71 -16.17 8.45 17.34
N VAL A 72 -16.40 9.75 17.11
CA VAL A 72 -15.52 10.59 16.28
C VAL A 72 -14.22 10.91 17.05
N PRO A 73 -13.05 10.48 16.57
CA PRO A 73 -11.79 10.80 17.23
C PRO A 73 -11.49 12.29 17.21
N GLU A 74 -10.85 12.79 18.26
CA GLU A 74 -10.41 14.19 18.33
C GLU A 74 -9.43 14.50 17.18
N GLY A 75 -9.75 15.52 16.39
CA GLY A 75 -8.97 15.93 15.22
C GLY A 75 -9.43 15.30 13.91
N ALA A 76 -10.47 14.45 13.93
CA ALA A 76 -11.11 13.98 12.72
C ALA A 76 -12.11 15.02 12.16
N THR A 77 -12.33 14.96 10.85
CA THR A 77 -13.29 15.77 10.12
C THR A 77 -14.48 14.91 9.74
N VAL A 78 -15.69 15.38 10.00
CA VAL A 78 -16.94 14.74 9.60
C VAL A 78 -17.54 15.52 8.44
N VAL A 79 -17.86 14.80 7.36
CA VAL A 79 -18.53 15.36 6.18
C VAL A 79 -19.71 14.51 5.79
N ASP A 80 -20.68 15.11 5.08
CA ASP A 80 -21.76 14.32 4.49
C ASP A 80 -21.22 13.38 3.43
N TYR A 81 -21.74 12.15 3.42
CA TYR A 81 -21.44 11.13 2.44
C TYR A 81 -22.69 10.84 1.62
N GLU A 82 -22.54 10.77 0.32
CA GLU A 82 -23.60 10.37 -0.60
C GLU A 82 -22.99 9.67 -1.82
N ASP A 83 -23.52 8.49 -2.16
CA ASP A 83 -23.27 7.78 -3.41
C ASP A 83 -24.61 7.50 -4.13
N ASP A 84 -24.63 6.61 -5.11
CA ASP A 84 -25.86 6.32 -5.88
C ASP A 84 -26.96 5.74 -5.02
N GLU A 85 -26.65 4.90 -4.02
CA GLU A 85 -27.58 4.11 -3.23
C GLU A 85 -27.68 4.55 -1.77
N TYR A 86 -26.60 5.16 -1.22
CA TYR A 86 -26.45 5.43 0.20
C TYR A 86 -26.27 6.91 0.49
N LYS A 87 -26.69 7.32 1.69
CA LYS A 87 -26.44 8.66 2.26
C LYS A 87 -26.08 8.53 3.74
N GLY A 88 -25.12 9.32 4.20
CA GLY A 88 -24.62 9.21 5.56
C GLY A 88 -23.54 10.20 5.91
N LYS A 89 -22.58 9.76 6.72
CA LYS A 89 -21.42 10.55 7.16
C LYS A 89 -20.12 9.82 6.85
N ARG A 90 -19.11 10.59 6.50
CA ARG A 90 -17.73 10.13 6.36
C ARG A 90 -16.85 10.84 7.37
N ILE A 91 -16.14 10.09 8.16
CA ILE A 91 -15.22 10.56 9.18
C ILE A 91 -13.80 10.31 8.69
N THR A 92 -12.99 11.37 8.56
CA THR A 92 -11.62 11.25 8.06
C THR A 92 -10.64 11.95 8.97
N ALA A 93 -9.48 11.33 9.17
CA ALA A 93 -8.32 11.96 9.79
C ALA A 93 -7.03 11.43 9.17
N LYS A 94 -6.00 12.25 9.10
CA LYS A 94 -4.67 11.86 8.65
C LYS A 94 -3.65 12.06 9.75
N GLY A 95 -2.75 11.08 9.89
CA GLY A 95 -1.69 11.16 10.87
C GLY A 95 -2.17 11.17 12.32
N LEU A 96 -3.34 10.61 12.60
CA LEU A 96 -3.95 10.58 13.92
C LEU A 96 -3.15 9.68 14.86
N GLU A 97 -3.01 10.10 16.10
CA GLU A 97 -2.42 9.23 17.13
C GLU A 97 -3.39 8.10 17.48
N PRO A 98 -2.93 6.82 17.55
CA PRO A 98 -3.79 5.67 17.88
C PRO A 98 -4.59 5.85 19.18
N ALA A 99 -4.00 6.50 20.18
CA ALA A 99 -4.66 6.79 21.46
C ALA A 99 -5.94 7.63 21.31
N LYS A 100 -6.03 8.50 20.31
CA LYS A 100 -7.23 9.31 20.05
C LYS A 100 -8.37 8.48 19.48
N ILE A 101 -8.07 7.45 18.71
CA ILE A 101 -9.06 6.48 18.24
C ILE A 101 -9.56 5.66 19.44
N SER A 102 -8.63 5.16 20.26
CA SER A 102 -8.99 4.41 21.47
C SER A 102 -9.84 5.22 22.44
N ALA A 103 -9.56 6.51 22.59
CA ALA A 103 -10.35 7.39 23.45
C ALA A 103 -11.75 7.70 22.93
N ALA A 104 -11.96 7.62 21.61
CA ALA A 104 -13.28 7.79 20.97
C ALA A 104 -14.08 6.48 20.88
N SER A 105 -13.44 5.35 21.15
CA SER A 105 -14.06 4.03 21.15
C SER A 105 -14.61 3.71 22.56
N ASP A 106 -15.60 2.84 22.62
CA ASP A 106 -16.11 2.35 23.90
C ASP A 106 -15.05 1.50 24.61
N ALA A 107 -15.18 1.38 25.94
CA ALA A 107 -14.22 0.60 26.77
C ALA A 107 -14.08 -0.87 26.34
N ASP A 108 -15.12 -1.42 25.76
CA ASP A 108 -15.16 -2.81 25.24
C ASP A 108 -14.65 -2.93 23.79
N SER A 109 -14.28 -1.80 23.18
CA SER A 109 -13.80 -1.71 21.79
C SER A 109 -12.38 -1.12 21.73
N PRO A 110 -11.36 -1.82 22.30
CA PRO A 110 -10.00 -1.30 22.34
C PRO A 110 -9.45 -1.10 20.92
N PHE A 111 -8.71 -0.02 20.73
CA PHE A 111 -7.85 0.19 19.57
C PHE A 111 -6.41 0.34 20.06
N GLU A 112 -5.61 -0.68 19.87
CA GLU A 112 -4.23 -0.71 20.33
C GLU A 112 -3.29 -0.99 19.16
N LEU A 113 -2.37 -0.09 18.91
CA LEU A 113 -1.29 -0.28 17.96
C LEU A 113 0.03 -0.26 18.71
N ARG A 114 0.78 -1.37 18.64
CA ARG A 114 2.11 -1.49 19.25
C ARG A 114 3.12 -2.03 18.26
N ARG A 115 4.38 -1.70 18.51
CA ARG A 115 5.50 -2.29 17.78
C ARG A 115 6.17 -3.37 18.63
N ASP A 116 6.47 -4.50 18.01
CA ASP A 116 7.19 -5.62 18.60
C ASP A 116 8.32 -6.04 17.65
N GLY A 117 9.53 -5.55 17.92
CA GLY A 117 10.68 -5.72 17.03
C GLY A 117 10.44 -5.14 15.64
N ASP A 118 10.47 -6.02 14.66
CA ASP A 118 10.24 -5.66 13.25
C ASP A 118 8.77 -5.73 12.81
N PHE A 119 7.84 -5.88 13.76
CA PHE A 119 6.43 -6.01 13.46
C PHE A 119 5.59 -4.92 14.13
N TYR A 120 4.51 -4.53 13.46
CA TYR A 120 3.36 -3.88 14.06
C TYR A 120 2.33 -4.94 14.45
N ILE A 121 1.74 -4.78 15.62
CA ILE A 121 0.59 -5.55 16.08
C ILE A 121 -0.53 -4.56 16.37
N LEU A 122 -1.61 -4.68 15.61
CA LEU A 122 -2.83 -3.91 15.81
C LEU A 122 -3.90 -4.83 16.36
N THR A 123 -4.49 -4.43 17.49
CA THR A 123 -5.65 -5.09 18.10
C THR A 123 -6.80 -4.09 18.09
N MET A 124 -7.96 -4.51 17.57
CA MET A 124 -9.16 -3.69 17.52
C MET A 124 -10.36 -4.52 17.97
N GLY A 125 -11.13 -4.00 18.93
CA GLY A 125 -12.37 -4.58 19.41
C GLY A 125 -13.60 -3.91 18.79
N GLY A 126 -14.78 -4.43 19.13
CA GLY A 126 -16.06 -3.86 18.69
C GLY A 126 -16.32 -3.99 17.19
N VAL A 127 -15.60 -4.88 16.51
CA VAL A 127 -15.69 -5.07 15.05
C VAL A 127 -16.97 -5.81 14.64
N THR A 128 -17.60 -6.46 15.59
CA THR A 128 -18.91 -7.11 15.37
C THR A 128 -19.96 -6.33 16.14
N GLY A 129 -20.92 -5.75 15.43
CA GLY A 129 -22.06 -5.03 16.04
C GLY A 129 -23.05 -5.92 16.77
N ALA A 130 -22.73 -7.18 16.99
CA ALA A 130 -23.56 -8.14 17.71
C ALA A 130 -22.63 -9.11 18.44
N ASP A 131 -23.00 -9.48 19.65
CA ASP A 131 -22.45 -10.63 20.36
C ASP A 131 -22.70 -11.87 19.49
N SER A 132 -21.76 -12.17 18.61
CA SER A 132 -21.95 -13.15 17.51
C SER A 132 -21.97 -14.60 17.98
N SER A 133 -21.87 -14.81 19.29
CA SER A 133 -22.09 -16.11 19.94
C SER A 133 -23.54 -16.59 19.83
N ASP A 134 -24.52 -15.68 19.65
CA ASP A 134 -25.91 -16.03 19.41
C ASP A 134 -26.25 -15.98 17.91
N PRO A 135 -26.61 -17.14 17.29
CA PRO A 135 -27.00 -17.22 15.90
C PRO A 135 -28.15 -16.29 15.48
N ALA A 136 -29.09 -16.00 16.43
CA ALA A 136 -30.20 -15.10 16.16
C ALA A 136 -29.70 -13.64 16.00
N THR A 137 -28.80 -13.20 16.86
CA THR A 137 -28.17 -11.87 16.81
C THR A 137 -27.33 -11.71 15.57
N ALA A 138 -26.52 -12.73 15.20
CA ALA A 138 -25.76 -12.74 13.95
C ALA A 138 -26.65 -12.69 12.71
N GLY A 139 -27.79 -13.38 12.73
CA GLY A 139 -28.81 -13.33 11.67
C GLY A 139 -29.44 -11.94 11.54
N MET A 140 -29.71 -11.28 12.67
CA MET A 140 -30.27 -9.93 12.68
C MET A 140 -29.24 -8.91 12.12
N ALA A 141 -27.97 -8.98 12.51
CA ALA A 141 -26.91 -8.12 11.96
C ALA A 141 -26.83 -8.24 10.42
N LYS A 142 -26.83 -9.47 9.90
CA LYS A 142 -26.85 -9.72 8.44
C LYS A 142 -28.09 -9.20 7.73
N SER A 143 -29.20 -9.04 8.43
CA SER A 143 -30.43 -8.46 7.85
C SER A 143 -30.43 -6.93 7.86
N ILE A 144 -29.63 -6.31 8.74
CA ILE A 144 -29.55 -4.86 8.90
C ILE A 144 -28.45 -4.26 8.01
N PHE A 145 -27.30 -4.92 7.93
CA PHE A 145 -26.15 -4.42 7.17
C PHE A 145 -26.08 -5.09 5.80
N ASP A 146 -25.89 -4.28 4.77
CA ASP A 146 -25.58 -4.72 3.40
C ASP A 146 -24.07 -4.91 3.23
N GLU A 147 -23.32 -3.95 3.73
CA GLU A 147 -21.86 -3.97 3.69
C GLU A 147 -21.31 -3.51 5.05
N ALA A 148 -20.44 -4.33 5.61
CA ALA A 148 -19.74 -3.99 6.83
C ALA A 148 -18.30 -4.51 6.74
N THR A 149 -17.36 -3.65 6.33
CA THR A 149 -15.98 -4.04 6.08
C THR A 149 -15.00 -3.20 6.88
N VAL A 150 -13.93 -3.85 7.34
CA VAL A 150 -12.77 -3.20 7.93
C VAL A 150 -11.54 -3.57 7.12
N LYS A 151 -10.88 -2.56 6.60
CA LYS A 151 -9.66 -2.68 5.83
C LYS A 151 -8.52 -2.03 6.58
N ILE A 152 -7.45 -2.77 6.83
CA ILE A 152 -6.29 -2.31 7.57
C ILE A 152 -5.05 -2.48 6.69
N SER A 153 -4.36 -1.38 6.42
CA SER A 153 -3.15 -1.36 5.60
C SER A 153 -1.94 -0.95 6.42
N PHE A 154 -0.81 -1.60 6.20
CA PHE A 154 0.45 -1.37 6.91
C PHE A 154 1.56 -0.92 5.97
N PRO A 155 2.68 -0.36 6.48
CA PRO A 155 3.87 -0.09 5.68
C PRO A 155 4.48 -1.33 5.07
N GLY A 156 4.49 -2.46 5.82
CA GLY A 156 5.04 -3.75 5.37
C GLY A 156 3.98 -4.82 5.19
N THR A 157 4.42 -6.02 4.85
CA THR A 157 3.56 -7.17 4.53
C THR A 157 2.78 -7.65 5.76
N VAL A 158 1.49 -7.95 5.61
CA VAL A 158 0.69 -8.61 6.63
C VAL A 158 1.12 -10.08 6.71
N VAL A 159 1.57 -10.52 7.89
CA VAL A 159 2.03 -11.89 8.13
C VAL A 159 0.99 -12.75 8.84
N GLU A 160 0.07 -12.11 9.60
CA GLU A 160 -0.99 -12.81 10.31
C GLU A 160 -2.20 -11.90 10.49
N ALA A 161 -3.38 -12.38 10.13
CA ALA A 161 -4.68 -11.73 10.36
C ALA A 161 -5.77 -12.80 10.31
N GLN A 162 -6.14 -13.35 11.48
CA GLN A 162 -7.17 -14.40 11.55
C GLN A 162 -8.53 -13.85 11.11
N GLY A 163 -9.20 -14.56 10.20
CA GLY A 163 -10.50 -14.16 9.66
C GLY A 163 -10.47 -13.10 8.57
N ALA A 164 -9.29 -12.58 8.20
CA ALA A 164 -9.14 -11.60 7.14
C ALA A 164 -8.78 -12.23 5.79
N LYS A 165 -9.16 -11.54 4.73
CA LYS A 165 -8.54 -11.70 3.41
C LYS A 165 -7.29 -10.85 3.36
N ILE A 166 -6.13 -11.50 3.23
CA ILE A 166 -4.83 -10.80 3.15
C ILE A 166 -4.45 -10.57 1.69
N ASP A 167 -4.06 -9.33 1.36
CA ASP A 167 -3.51 -8.95 0.06
C ASP A 167 -2.30 -8.04 0.28
N GLY A 168 -1.11 -8.64 0.20
CA GLY A 168 0.16 -7.97 0.44
C GLY A 168 0.27 -7.33 1.81
N ASN A 169 0.16 -6.02 1.87
CA ASN A 169 0.25 -5.23 3.10
C ASN A 169 -1.12 -4.86 3.71
N THR A 170 -2.18 -5.46 3.22
CA THR A 170 -3.56 -5.12 3.59
C THR A 170 -4.30 -6.35 4.08
N ALA A 171 -5.00 -6.22 5.20
CA ALA A 171 -5.96 -7.18 5.74
C ALA A 171 -7.37 -6.59 5.63
N THR A 172 -8.30 -7.35 5.03
CA THR A 172 -9.71 -6.95 4.88
C THR A 172 -10.58 -7.95 5.62
N PHE A 173 -11.37 -7.46 6.55
CA PHE A 173 -12.32 -8.22 7.34
C PHE A 173 -13.75 -7.92 6.87
N ASP A 174 -14.55 -8.96 6.73
CA ASP A 174 -15.98 -8.88 6.60
C ASP A 174 -16.60 -9.02 7.99
N MET A 175 -17.07 -7.91 8.56
CA MET A 175 -17.64 -7.86 9.91
C MET A 175 -18.87 -8.75 10.05
N LEU A 176 -19.59 -9.02 8.95
CA LEU A 176 -20.79 -9.86 8.95
C LEU A 176 -20.46 -11.36 8.96
N ALA A 177 -19.24 -11.71 8.53
CA ALA A 177 -18.75 -13.08 8.54
C ALA A 177 -17.94 -13.43 9.80
N MET A 178 -17.57 -12.43 10.61
CA MET A 178 -16.76 -12.62 11.80
C MET A 178 -17.59 -13.21 12.94
N THR A 179 -16.94 -14.11 13.69
CA THR A 179 -17.50 -14.73 14.90
C THR A 179 -16.88 -14.16 16.18
N GLU A 180 -15.76 -13.47 16.07
CA GLU A 180 -15.03 -12.85 17.19
C GLU A 180 -15.15 -11.33 17.10
N GLY A 181 -15.45 -10.69 18.23
CA GLY A 181 -15.61 -9.23 18.32
C GLY A 181 -14.28 -8.46 18.32
N THR A 182 -13.15 -9.16 18.30
CA THR A 182 -11.82 -8.56 18.33
C THR A 182 -10.99 -9.10 17.16
N VAL A 183 -10.35 -8.22 16.44
CA VAL A 183 -9.39 -8.55 15.39
C VAL A 183 -7.97 -8.24 15.84
N GLN A 184 -7.05 -9.10 15.46
CA GLN A 184 -5.63 -8.86 15.61
C GLN A 184 -4.92 -9.02 14.26
N VAL A 185 -4.10 -8.03 13.92
CA VAL A 185 -3.30 -8.06 12.69
C VAL A 185 -1.83 -7.86 13.06
N LYS A 186 -0.98 -8.75 12.55
CA LYS A 186 0.47 -8.63 12.63
C LYS A 186 1.04 -8.37 11.25
N ALA A 187 1.82 -7.31 11.10
CA ALA A 187 2.44 -6.93 9.84
C ALA A 187 3.88 -6.47 10.05
N GLU A 188 4.71 -6.58 9.03
CA GLU A 188 6.07 -6.06 9.05
C GLU A 188 6.05 -4.53 9.21
N SER A 189 6.97 -3.98 10.01
CA SER A 189 7.04 -2.52 10.27
C SER A 189 7.70 -1.75 9.14
N ASN A 190 8.43 -2.43 8.26
CA ASN A 190 9.08 -1.83 7.11
C ASN A 190 8.38 -2.27 5.84
N ALA A 191 8.20 -1.33 4.91
CA ALA A 191 7.87 -1.69 3.54
C ALA A 191 9.02 -2.56 3.03
N GLY A 192 8.82 -3.87 2.98
CA GLY A 192 9.72 -4.72 2.24
C GLY A 192 9.88 -4.12 0.86
N PHE A 193 11.10 -4.09 0.33
CA PHE A 193 11.32 -3.70 -1.06
C PHE A 193 10.58 -4.72 -1.93
N ALA A 194 9.30 -4.51 -2.13
CA ALA A 194 8.56 -5.22 -3.17
C ALA A 194 9.13 -4.72 -4.50
N PHE A 195 10.18 -5.38 -4.98
CA PHE A 195 10.63 -5.18 -6.35
C PHE A 195 9.43 -5.48 -7.26
N PRO A 196 8.88 -4.49 -7.94
CA PRO A 196 7.78 -4.77 -8.83
C PRO A 196 8.29 -5.76 -9.90
N MET A 197 7.59 -6.89 -10.04
CA MET A 197 7.98 -8.00 -10.93
C MET A 197 8.32 -7.54 -12.35
N TRP A 198 7.70 -6.48 -12.85
CA TRP A 198 8.00 -5.90 -14.15
C TRP A 198 9.43 -5.31 -14.25
N LEU A 199 9.99 -4.80 -13.13
CA LEU A 199 11.38 -4.30 -13.08
C LEU A 199 12.38 -5.43 -13.27
N LEU A 200 12.07 -6.63 -12.78
CA LEU A 200 12.87 -7.83 -12.96
C LEU A 200 12.89 -8.25 -14.45
N TRP A 201 11.73 -8.18 -15.13
CA TRP A 201 11.63 -8.40 -16.56
C TRP A 201 12.40 -7.36 -17.38
N VAL A 202 12.31 -6.08 -17.01
CA VAL A 202 13.09 -5.02 -17.64
C VAL A 202 14.59 -5.25 -17.46
N LEU A 203 15.03 -5.64 -16.27
CA LEU A 203 16.45 -5.95 -16.01
C LEU A 203 16.94 -7.11 -16.89
N ILE A 204 16.15 -8.18 -17.01
CA ILE A 204 16.48 -9.35 -17.87
C ILE A 204 16.61 -8.90 -19.33
N VAL A 205 15.66 -8.15 -19.85
CA VAL A 205 15.68 -7.66 -21.24
C VAL A 205 16.89 -6.75 -21.49
N VAL A 206 17.22 -5.85 -20.55
CA VAL A 206 18.42 -4.99 -20.66
C VAL A 206 19.70 -5.82 -20.68
N LEU A 207 19.78 -6.87 -19.86
CA LEU A 207 20.93 -7.76 -19.82
C LEU A 207 21.11 -8.55 -21.13
N GLU A 208 20.00 -9.05 -21.70
CA GLU A 208 20.02 -9.74 -22.98
C GLU A 208 20.44 -8.83 -24.14
N VAL A 209 19.91 -7.60 -24.20
CA VAL A 209 20.29 -6.61 -25.21
C VAL A 209 21.75 -6.22 -25.06
N ALA A 210 22.26 -6.02 -23.85
CA ALA A 210 23.66 -5.72 -23.59
C ALA A 210 24.57 -6.89 -24.05
N ALA A 211 24.20 -8.13 -23.75
CA ALA A 211 24.94 -9.32 -24.18
C ALA A 211 24.96 -9.45 -25.72
N ALA A 212 23.83 -9.20 -26.39
CA ALA A 212 23.74 -9.21 -27.84
C ALA A 212 24.63 -8.11 -28.49
N LEU A 213 24.65 -6.90 -27.92
CA LEU A 213 25.51 -5.82 -28.40
C LEU A 213 26.99 -6.12 -28.22
N ILE A 214 27.39 -6.74 -27.09
CA ILE A 214 28.77 -7.17 -26.85
C ILE A 214 29.17 -8.25 -27.87
N LEU A 215 28.29 -9.22 -28.11
CA LEU A 215 28.53 -10.28 -29.10
C LEU A 215 28.69 -9.70 -30.50
N LEU A 216 27.80 -8.80 -30.90
CA LEU A 216 27.85 -8.10 -32.18
C LEU A 216 29.17 -7.30 -32.32
N PHE A 217 29.56 -6.59 -31.28
CA PHE A 217 30.82 -5.83 -31.26
C PHE A 217 32.06 -6.74 -31.42
N VAL A 218 32.10 -7.90 -30.75
CA VAL A 218 33.16 -8.88 -30.89
C VAL A 218 33.19 -9.48 -32.30
N LEU A 219 32.04 -9.79 -32.90
CA LEU A 219 31.94 -10.31 -34.27
C LEU A 219 32.38 -9.30 -35.30
N LEU A 220 32.03 -8.01 -35.12
CA LEU A 220 32.50 -6.93 -36.02
C LEU A 220 34.00 -6.71 -35.93
N ARG A 221 34.59 -6.76 -34.73
CA ARG A 221 36.05 -6.69 -34.56
C ARG A 221 36.78 -7.88 -35.18
N ARG A 222 36.22 -9.10 -35.09
CA ARG A 222 36.79 -10.27 -35.74
C ARG A 222 36.75 -10.19 -37.26
N LYS A 223 35.75 -9.56 -37.87
CA LYS A 223 35.71 -9.33 -39.33
C LYS A 223 36.72 -8.30 -39.80
N GLN A 224 37.07 -7.30 -38.98
CA GLN A 224 38.09 -6.30 -39.33
C GLN A 224 39.53 -6.86 -39.21
N ALA A 225 39.75 -7.90 -38.38
CA ALA A 225 41.06 -8.55 -38.24
C ALA A 225 41.37 -9.58 -39.35
N ALA A 226 40.40 -9.89 -40.23
CA ALA A 226 40.54 -10.83 -41.32
C ALA A 226 40.73 -10.20 -42.71
N GLN A 227 41.24 -8.94 -42.78
CA GLN A 227 41.73 -8.45 -44.05
C GLN A 227 43.18 -8.98 -44.26
N PRO A 228 43.40 -9.86 -45.22
CA PRO A 228 44.72 -10.33 -45.56
C PRO A 228 45.48 -9.15 -46.17
N ALA A 229 46.66 -8.85 -45.60
CA ALA A 229 47.66 -8.05 -46.27
C ALA A 229 48.12 -8.76 -47.56
N ALA A 230 47.42 -8.46 -48.65
CA ALA A 230 47.81 -8.91 -49.97
C ALA A 230 48.46 -7.74 -50.73
N ALA A 231 49.74 -7.97 -51.04
CA ALA A 231 50.47 -7.42 -52.17
C ALA A 231 50.92 -5.97 -52.16
N LEU A 232 52.15 -5.78 -51.78
CA LEU A 232 53.07 -4.96 -52.59
C LEU A 232 54.43 -5.63 -52.59
N ALA A 233 54.56 -6.62 -53.46
CA ALA A 233 55.87 -7.02 -53.98
C ALA A 233 56.12 -6.28 -55.29
N GLY A 234 57.19 -5.55 -55.39
CA GLY A 234 57.65 -5.11 -56.70
C GLY A 234 58.52 -3.86 -56.73
N ALA A 235 59.77 -4.11 -57.00
CA ALA A 235 60.80 -3.22 -57.63
C ALA A 235 61.46 -2.15 -56.72
N GLY A 236 62.70 -2.33 -56.35
CA GLY A 236 63.84 -2.34 -57.19
C GLY A 236 64.90 -1.40 -56.69
N MET A 237 66.13 -1.91 -56.44
CA MET A 237 67.46 -1.31 -56.59
C MET A 237 67.91 -0.04 -55.81
N GLN A 238 68.69 -0.23 -54.78
CA GLN A 238 70.20 -0.06 -54.63
C GLN A 238 70.73 1.38 -54.54
N PRO A 239 72.02 1.60 -54.15
CA PRO A 239 72.45 1.83 -52.75
C PRO A 239 73.18 3.19 -52.63
N GLY A 240 73.42 3.66 -51.43
CA GLY A 240 74.28 4.82 -51.21
C GLY A 240 74.56 5.11 -49.75
N TYR A 241 75.75 4.79 -49.32
CA TYR A 241 76.41 5.19 -48.08
C TYR A 241 76.79 6.67 -48.15
N PRO A 242 77.42 7.28 -47.09
CA PRO A 242 77.33 7.12 -45.63
C PRO A 242 77.23 8.45 -44.85
N GLN A 243 77.22 8.33 -43.52
CA GLN A 243 77.96 9.12 -42.52
C GLN A 243 77.30 10.24 -41.74
N SER A 244 77.61 10.17 -40.46
CA SER A 244 77.75 11.20 -39.41
C SER A 244 76.42 11.54 -38.67
N GLY A 245 76.25 11.15 -37.48
CA GLY A 245 77.00 11.50 -36.27
C GLY A 245 76.37 12.73 -35.62
N HIS A 246 75.60 12.46 -34.55
CA HIS A 246 75.64 13.34 -33.38
C HIS A 246 74.83 12.73 -32.27
N ASP A 247 75.53 12.41 -31.20
CA ASP A 247 75.00 12.15 -29.86
C ASP A 247 74.14 13.32 -29.36
N VAL A 248 72.99 13.04 -28.87
CA VAL A 248 72.33 13.88 -27.85
C VAL A 248 71.61 12.98 -26.85
N GLN A 249 72.10 13.05 -25.67
CA GLN A 249 71.77 12.47 -24.40
C GLN A 249 70.31 12.83 -23.94
N PRO A 250 69.58 11.93 -23.34
CA PRO A 250 68.25 12.26 -22.78
C PRO A 250 68.40 12.94 -21.41
N PRO A 251 67.60 13.94 -21.10
CA PRO A 251 67.50 14.51 -19.74
C PRO A 251 66.64 13.66 -18.80
N ALA A 252 67.07 13.63 -17.54
CA ALA A 252 66.51 12.98 -16.40
C ALA A 252 65.17 13.53 -15.99
N PRO A 253 64.35 12.74 -15.24
CA PRO A 253 63.04 13.15 -14.75
C PRO A 253 63.16 14.06 -13.53
N ASP A 254 62.47 15.18 -13.59
CA ASP A 254 62.36 16.15 -12.51
C ASP A 254 61.25 15.68 -11.52
N ALA A 255 61.62 15.76 -10.23
CA ALA A 255 60.81 15.39 -9.10
C ALA A 255 59.98 16.58 -8.59
N GLY A 256 58.78 16.29 -8.17
CA GLY A 256 58.12 17.06 -7.12
C GLY A 256 57.03 17.99 -7.53
N HIS A 257 55.84 17.69 -6.96
CA HIS A 257 54.95 18.63 -6.27
C HIS A 257 53.76 17.78 -5.83
N GLY A 258 53.62 17.39 -4.56
CA GLY A 258 53.06 18.20 -3.53
C GLY A 258 51.54 18.17 -3.62
N GLY A 259 50.87 17.00 -3.38
CA GLY A 259 49.41 16.88 -3.23
C GLY A 259 48.97 17.43 -1.88
N GLN A 260 48.21 18.51 -1.88
CA GLN A 260 47.50 19.03 -0.73
C GLN A 260 46.34 18.08 -0.34
N VAL A 261 46.37 17.65 0.91
CA VAL A 261 45.27 16.95 1.58
C VAL A 261 44.18 17.99 1.92
N PRO A 262 42.89 17.76 1.60
CA PRO A 262 41.80 18.64 2.02
C PRO A 262 41.56 18.53 3.54
N PRO A 263 41.15 19.64 4.22
CA PRO A 263 40.93 19.66 5.65
C PRO A 263 39.65 18.89 6.03
N VAL A 264 39.76 18.14 7.11
CA VAL A 264 38.68 17.40 7.77
C VAL A 264 37.70 18.39 8.44
N PRO A 265 36.37 18.28 8.26
CA PRO A 265 35.41 19.12 8.96
C PRO A 265 35.34 18.79 10.46
N PRO A 266 35.10 19.80 11.32
CA PRO A 266 35.04 19.61 12.77
C PRO A 266 33.84 18.79 13.21
N MET A 267 34.02 17.90 14.20
CA MET A 267 32.96 17.17 14.89
C MET A 267 32.10 18.13 15.72
N PRO A 268 30.77 17.90 15.79
CA PRO A 268 29.92 18.65 16.70
C PRO A 268 30.13 18.22 18.15
N ASP A 269 30.16 19.22 19.03
CA ASP A 269 30.32 19.12 20.48
C ASP A 269 29.26 18.24 21.14
N ARG A 270 29.71 17.37 22.03
CA ARG A 270 28.88 16.53 22.90
C ARG A 270 28.32 17.42 24.04
N PRO A 271 26.99 17.40 24.33
CA PRO A 271 26.45 18.15 25.47
C PRO A 271 26.89 17.53 26.82
N PRO A 272 27.05 18.34 27.87
CA PRO A 272 27.46 17.88 29.19
C PRO A 272 26.39 17.08 29.94
N ALA A 273 26.82 16.24 30.84
CA ALA A 273 26.09 15.29 31.65
C ALA A 273 25.00 15.88 32.55
#